data_5bcffab1a6f4855d9e47566651dbcbbd
#
_entry.id   5bcffab1a6f4855d9e47566651dbcbbd
#
_cell.length_a   1.000
_cell.length_b   1.000
_cell.length_c   1.000
_cell.angle_alpha   90.00
_cell.angle_beta   90.00
_cell.angle_gamma   90.00
#
_symmetry.space_group_name_H-M   'P 1'
#
loop_
_entity.id
_entity.type
_entity.pdbx_description
1 polymer ?
#
loop_
_entity_poly.entity_id
_entity_poly.type
_entity_poly.pdbx_seq_one_letter_code
_entity_poly.pdbx_strand_id
1 'polypeptide(L)'
;TFLAWSPAPGAMHANDLEFVGTWKANTYTIKFFIDADAAEALETVTADFGETIAAPKTPSKEGYTFVEWSPEVPETMPVVEGEFLRINATWKVNEYTIAFDSDGGTPVSPITQDYGTAVTAPAAPTKTGYDFVGWFADGADEAYVFTTMPAIDNETATLTLTARWTAKSYDPKDGLGVKFNANGGAFADGETEKLVAATFNEAITAPEGDPVRSGYDFLGWSKNSGATIPAELGTLTQEITADSTVVFYAVWKVETYPAENGITFIADGGAFADGETVKSVAATYGEAIAAPAAPTRTGYTF
;
A
#
# COMPACT_ATOMS: atom_id res chain seq x y z
N THR A 1 -26.18 32.25 59.35
CA THR A 1 -26.75 31.94 60.70
C THR A 1 -26.62 33.13 61.63
N PHE A 2 -27.72 33.48 62.33
CA PHE A 2 -27.69 34.52 63.40
C PHE A 2 -26.81 33.97 64.55
N LEU A 3 -25.89 34.83 65.01
CA LEU A 3 -24.97 34.48 66.12
C LEU A 3 -25.43 35.10 67.43
N ALA A 4 -25.54 36.44 67.50
CA ALA A 4 -25.82 37.17 68.70
C ALA A 4 -26.25 38.59 68.44
N TRP A 5 -26.73 39.26 69.48
CA TRP A 5 -26.87 40.71 69.55
C TRP A 5 -25.64 41.32 70.24
N SER A 6 -25.17 42.46 69.74
CA SER A 6 -24.11 43.26 70.40
C SER A 6 -24.58 44.65 70.61
N PRO A 7 -24.59 45.16 71.84
CA PRO A 7 -24.37 44.38 73.07
C PRO A 7 -25.46 43.32 73.32
N ALA A 8 -25.20 42.32 74.18
CA ALA A 8 -26.21 41.32 74.56
C ALA A 8 -27.40 42.02 75.20
N PRO A 9 -28.69 41.59 74.81
CA PRO A 9 -29.88 42.23 75.44
C PRO A 9 -29.89 41.98 76.92
N GLY A 10 -30.16 43.09 77.70
CA GLY A 10 -30.25 43.10 79.15
C GLY A 10 -31.42 43.98 79.60
N ALA A 11 -31.42 44.36 80.91
CA ALA A 11 -32.45 45.24 81.47
C ALA A 11 -32.39 46.68 80.80
N MET A 12 -33.56 47.21 80.49
CA MET A 12 -33.69 48.52 79.84
C MET A 12 -33.16 49.67 80.74
N HIS A 13 -32.27 50.50 80.18
CA HIS A 13 -31.77 51.68 80.81
C HIS A 13 -32.26 52.94 80.05
N ALA A 14 -32.26 54.11 80.66
CA ALA A 14 -32.91 55.36 80.20
C ALA A 14 -32.22 56.08 79.00
N ASN A 15 -31.46 55.39 78.18
CA ASN A 15 -30.81 55.93 76.95
C ASN A 15 -31.14 55.08 75.74
N ASP A 16 -31.14 55.68 74.54
CA ASP A 16 -31.28 54.93 73.25
C ASP A 16 -30.18 53.90 73.16
N LEU A 17 -30.59 52.61 73.17
CA LEU A 17 -29.69 51.45 72.97
C LEU A 17 -29.89 50.91 71.63
N GLU A 18 -28.85 50.89 70.85
CA GLU A 18 -28.80 50.21 69.56
C GLU A 18 -28.25 48.78 69.74
N PHE A 19 -29.02 47.77 69.24
CA PHE A 19 -28.58 46.41 69.22
C PHE A 19 -28.28 46.00 67.79
N VAL A 20 -27.05 45.60 67.49
CA VAL A 20 -26.58 45.16 66.19
C VAL A 20 -26.53 43.62 66.17
N GLY A 21 -27.29 43.02 65.27
CA GLY A 21 -27.22 41.59 65.06
C GLY A 21 -25.90 41.19 64.37
N THR A 22 -25.26 40.20 64.91
CA THR A 22 -24.09 39.55 64.25
C THR A 22 -24.52 38.26 63.61
N TRP A 23 -23.97 38.01 62.41
CA TRP A 23 -24.32 36.88 61.55
C TRP A 23 -23.07 36.12 61.16
N LYS A 24 -23.17 34.79 61.09
CA LYS A 24 -22.16 33.93 60.44
C LYS A 24 -22.66 33.59 59.05
N ALA A 25 -21.80 33.72 58.01
CA ALA A 25 -22.11 33.24 56.70
C ALA A 25 -22.37 31.71 56.69
N ASN A 26 -23.30 31.28 55.89
CA ASN A 26 -23.52 29.86 55.68
C ASN A 26 -22.52 29.35 54.63
N THR A 27 -22.05 28.12 54.81
CA THR A 27 -21.15 27.44 53.89
C THR A 27 -21.98 26.67 52.84
N TYR A 28 -21.61 26.78 51.56
CA TYR A 28 -22.27 26.12 50.42
C TYR A 28 -21.24 25.36 49.61
N THR A 29 -21.75 24.46 48.72
CA THR A 29 -20.92 23.58 47.89
C THR A 29 -21.32 23.70 46.44
N ILE A 30 -20.33 23.81 45.54
CA ILE A 30 -20.48 23.68 44.09
C ILE A 30 -19.70 22.44 43.64
N LYS A 31 -20.29 21.63 42.78
CA LYS A 31 -19.63 20.47 42.15
C LYS A 31 -19.60 20.62 40.62
N PHE A 32 -18.43 20.40 40.04
CA PHE A 32 -18.18 20.47 38.62
C PHE A 32 -18.10 19.07 38.00
N PHE A 33 -18.79 18.88 36.89
CA PHE A 33 -18.91 17.58 36.25
C PHE A 33 -18.46 17.64 34.79
N ILE A 34 -17.95 16.50 34.26
CA ILE A 34 -17.52 16.40 32.88
C ILE A 34 -18.68 16.56 31.88
N ASP A 35 -19.89 16.18 32.27
CA ASP A 35 -21.13 16.38 31.53
C ASP A 35 -22.36 16.23 32.45
N ALA A 36 -23.56 16.34 31.88
CA ALA A 36 -24.80 16.30 32.65
C ALA A 36 -25.10 14.91 33.26
N ASP A 37 -24.61 13.82 32.62
CA ASP A 37 -24.89 12.46 33.01
C ASP A 37 -23.83 11.88 33.98
N ALA A 38 -22.73 12.63 34.19
CA ALA A 38 -21.65 12.17 35.07
C ALA A 38 -22.13 12.03 36.52
N ALA A 39 -21.86 10.85 37.11
CA ALA A 39 -22.15 10.59 38.52
C ALA A 39 -21.12 11.20 39.47
N GLU A 40 -19.83 11.23 39.04
CA GLU A 40 -18.71 11.70 39.83
C GLU A 40 -18.34 13.13 39.45
N ALA A 41 -18.09 13.97 40.44
CA ALA A 41 -17.60 15.32 40.22
C ALA A 41 -16.12 15.32 39.88
N LEU A 42 -15.71 16.14 38.91
CA LEU A 42 -14.31 16.45 38.60
C LEU A 42 -13.66 17.25 39.73
N GLU A 43 -14.39 18.22 40.27
CA GLU A 43 -13.95 19.09 41.34
C GLU A 43 -15.12 19.48 42.25
N THR A 44 -14.82 19.74 43.51
CA THR A 44 -15.78 20.22 44.48
C THR A 44 -15.21 21.44 45.19
N VAL A 45 -15.93 22.54 45.17
CA VAL A 45 -15.59 23.81 45.85
C VAL A 45 -16.58 24.04 46.97
N THR A 46 -16.07 24.28 48.17
CA THR A 46 -16.88 24.61 49.35
C THR A 46 -16.34 25.93 49.93
N ALA A 47 -17.25 26.90 50.12
CA ALA A 47 -16.88 28.23 50.60
C ALA A 47 -18.05 28.85 51.36
N ASP A 48 -17.80 29.89 52.15
CA ASP A 48 -18.84 30.66 52.82
C ASP A 48 -19.54 31.62 51.82
N PHE A 49 -20.80 31.89 52.04
CA PHE A 49 -21.59 32.81 51.21
C PHE A 49 -20.86 34.12 50.98
N GLY A 50 -20.72 34.52 49.71
CA GLY A 50 -20.06 35.77 49.30
C GLY A 50 -18.54 35.65 49.14
N GLU A 51 -17.89 34.54 49.51
CA GLU A 51 -16.47 34.31 49.25
C GLU A 51 -16.20 34.13 47.75
N THR A 52 -15.07 34.63 47.27
CA THR A 52 -14.64 34.49 45.85
C THR A 52 -14.36 33.04 45.52
N ILE A 53 -14.85 32.59 44.36
CA ILE A 53 -14.63 31.26 43.84
C ILE A 53 -13.73 31.36 42.61
N ALA A 54 -12.73 30.46 42.52
CA ALA A 54 -11.97 30.28 41.30
C ALA A 54 -12.66 29.24 40.41
N ALA A 55 -12.73 29.49 39.11
CA ALA A 55 -13.15 28.47 38.14
C ALA A 55 -12.16 27.32 38.16
N PRO A 56 -12.63 26.06 38.02
CA PRO A 56 -11.75 24.91 37.93
C PRO A 56 -10.91 24.94 36.63
N LYS A 57 -9.83 24.15 36.59
CA LYS A 57 -9.07 23.97 35.36
C LYS A 57 -9.98 23.48 34.23
N THR A 58 -9.69 23.94 33.00
CA THR A 58 -10.34 23.45 31.81
C THR A 58 -10.22 21.92 31.75
N PRO A 59 -11.33 21.18 31.74
CA PRO A 59 -11.29 19.74 31.65
C PRO A 59 -10.93 19.29 30.21
N SER A 60 -10.53 18.02 30.05
CA SER A 60 -10.30 17.39 28.76
C SER A 60 -11.26 16.22 28.55
N LYS A 61 -11.74 16.07 27.32
CA LYS A 61 -12.58 14.96 26.89
C LYS A 61 -12.13 14.57 25.49
N GLU A 62 -11.75 13.29 25.31
CA GLU A 62 -11.27 12.79 24.04
C GLU A 62 -12.26 13.04 22.91
N GLY A 63 -11.79 13.58 21.80
CA GLY A 63 -12.61 13.90 20.62
C GLY A 63 -13.48 15.13 20.76
N TYR A 64 -13.35 15.91 21.86
CA TYR A 64 -14.17 17.10 22.10
C TYR A 64 -13.31 18.29 22.52
N THR A 65 -13.77 19.46 22.19
CA THR A 65 -13.23 20.74 22.67
C THR A 65 -14.15 21.30 23.73
N PHE A 66 -13.58 21.67 24.88
CA PHE A 66 -14.33 22.35 25.94
C PHE A 66 -14.83 23.71 25.44
N VAL A 67 -16.10 24.02 25.70
CA VAL A 67 -16.72 25.29 25.33
C VAL A 67 -16.82 26.17 26.56
N GLU A 68 -17.59 25.79 27.57
CA GLU A 68 -17.85 26.56 28.77
C GLU A 68 -18.39 25.67 29.89
N TRP A 69 -18.44 26.24 31.06
CA TRP A 69 -19.18 25.70 32.20
C TRP A 69 -20.64 26.17 32.19
N SER A 70 -21.59 25.24 32.38
CA SER A 70 -23.03 25.53 32.37
C SER A 70 -23.73 24.93 33.60
N PRO A 71 -24.45 25.72 34.42
CA PRO A 71 -24.51 27.20 34.37
C PRO A 71 -23.13 27.86 34.54
N GLU A 72 -23.04 29.16 34.21
CA GLU A 72 -21.81 29.94 34.37
C GLU A 72 -21.30 29.85 35.80
N VAL A 73 -19.97 29.81 35.98
CA VAL A 73 -19.33 29.78 37.30
C VAL A 73 -19.51 31.12 37.98
N PRO A 74 -20.18 31.22 39.14
CA PRO A 74 -20.37 32.48 39.82
C PRO A 74 -19.03 33.01 40.38
N GLU A 75 -18.83 34.33 40.36
CA GLU A 75 -17.62 34.96 40.89
C GLU A 75 -17.49 34.76 42.40
N THR A 76 -18.62 34.71 43.12
CA THR A 76 -18.67 34.49 44.56
C THR A 76 -19.67 33.37 44.91
N MET A 77 -19.47 32.72 46.05
CA MET A 77 -20.33 31.62 46.50
C MET A 77 -21.78 32.11 46.69
N PRO A 78 -22.73 31.61 45.89
CA PRO A 78 -24.15 31.96 45.99
C PRO A 78 -24.85 31.18 47.10
N VAL A 79 -26.09 31.55 47.39
CA VAL A 79 -27.00 30.68 48.13
C VAL A 79 -27.31 29.46 47.24
N VAL A 80 -27.11 28.28 47.80
CA VAL A 80 -27.38 27.01 47.11
C VAL A 80 -28.60 26.33 47.78
N GLU A 81 -29.62 26.03 46.96
CA GLU A 81 -30.74 25.22 47.42
C GLU A 81 -30.39 23.71 47.21
N GLY A 82 -30.54 22.93 48.28
CA GLY A 82 -30.18 21.51 48.25
C GLY A 82 -28.75 21.26 48.75
N GLU A 83 -28.15 20.16 48.35
CA GLU A 83 -26.83 19.71 48.84
C GLU A 83 -25.67 20.43 48.15
N PHE A 84 -25.80 20.73 46.84
CA PHE A 84 -24.78 21.40 46.04
C PHE A 84 -25.38 22.02 44.78
N LEU A 85 -24.70 23.06 44.28
CA LEU A 85 -24.93 23.55 42.92
C LEU A 85 -24.15 22.71 41.92
N ARG A 86 -24.87 22.11 40.94
CA ARG A 86 -24.28 21.35 39.85
C ARG A 86 -23.91 22.26 38.69
N ILE A 87 -22.64 22.22 38.24
CA ILE A 87 -22.15 22.90 37.03
C ILE A 87 -21.51 21.87 36.14
N ASN A 88 -21.93 21.81 34.86
CA ASN A 88 -21.44 20.83 33.90
C ASN A 88 -20.57 21.53 32.85
N ALA A 89 -19.53 20.82 32.37
CA ALA A 89 -18.83 21.21 31.17
C ALA A 89 -19.73 21.01 29.95
N THR A 90 -19.65 21.95 29.01
CA THR A 90 -20.25 21.81 27.69
C THR A 90 -19.17 21.60 26.64
N TRP A 91 -19.49 20.83 25.61
CA TRP A 91 -18.52 20.32 24.66
C TRP A 91 -18.96 20.54 23.22
N LYS A 92 -17.98 20.84 22.37
CA LYS A 92 -18.12 20.77 20.92
C LYS A 92 -17.40 19.51 20.43
N VAL A 93 -18.07 18.66 19.65
CA VAL A 93 -17.41 17.54 18.99
C VAL A 93 -16.37 18.07 17.99
N ASN A 94 -15.21 17.41 17.94
CA ASN A 94 -14.15 17.76 17.00
C ASN A 94 -14.36 17.00 15.69
N GLU A 95 -14.02 17.67 14.59
CA GLU A 95 -13.99 17.09 13.26
C GLU A 95 -12.56 16.66 12.95
N TYR A 96 -12.42 15.43 12.38
CA TYR A 96 -11.13 14.85 11.99
C TYR A 96 -11.16 14.40 10.54
N THR A 97 -9.98 14.27 9.94
CA THR A 97 -9.82 13.86 8.54
C THR A 97 -8.99 12.58 8.45
N ILE A 98 -9.44 11.60 7.67
CA ILE A 98 -8.63 10.49 7.17
C ILE A 98 -8.25 10.82 5.73
N ALA A 99 -6.97 11.05 5.48
CA ALA A 99 -6.38 11.27 4.17
C ALA A 99 -5.80 9.97 3.61
N PHE A 100 -5.81 9.82 2.29
CA PHE A 100 -5.36 8.60 1.61
C PHE A 100 -4.22 8.92 0.66
N ASP A 101 -3.07 8.28 0.87
CA ASP A 101 -1.96 8.22 -0.08
C ASP A 101 -2.05 6.89 -0.84
N SER A 102 -2.43 6.95 -2.11
CA SER A 102 -2.57 5.75 -2.93
C SER A 102 -1.25 5.15 -3.42
N ASP A 103 -0.10 5.71 -3.06
CA ASP A 103 1.23 5.23 -3.44
C ASP A 103 1.34 4.85 -4.93
N GLY A 104 0.96 5.79 -5.80
CA GLY A 104 0.95 5.62 -7.26
C GLY A 104 -0.26 4.87 -7.82
N GLY A 105 -1.26 4.53 -7.02
CA GLY A 105 -2.57 4.08 -7.48
C GLY A 105 -3.51 5.24 -7.83
N THR A 106 -4.75 4.91 -8.21
CA THR A 106 -5.79 5.93 -8.46
C THR A 106 -6.07 6.73 -7.19
N PRO A 107 -6.26 8.07 -7.28
CA PRO A 107 -6.47 8.92 -6.13
C PRO A 107 -7.78 8.59 -5.40
N VAL A 108 -7.77 8.70 -4.08
CA VAL A 108 -8.93 8.52 -3.20
C VAL A 108 -9.16 9.81 -2.42
N SER A 109 -10.41 10.27 -2.38
CA SER A 109 -10.77 11.49 -1.64
C SER A 109 -10.69 11.27 -0.13
N PRO A 110 -10.25 12.28 0.64
CA PRO A 110 -10.25 12.19 2.10
C PRO A 110 -11.67 12.10 2.66
N ILE A 111 -11.79 11.57 3.87
CA ILE A 111 -13.03 11.49 4.65
C ILE A 111 -12.88 12.42 5.85
N THR A 112 -13.77 13.41 5.96
CA THR A 112 -13.81 14.34 7.08
C THR A 112 -15.16 14.22 7.78
N GLN A 113 -15.15 13.94 9.09
CA GLN A 113 -16.34 13.68 9.89
C GLN A 113 -16.10 14.01 11.37
N ASP A 114 -17.20 14.17 12.11
CA ASP A 114 -17.16 14.30 13.56
C ASP A 114 -16.61 13.05 14.25
N TYR A 115 -15.87 13.23 15.33
CA TYR A 115 -15.38 12.18 16.20
C TYR A 115 -16.48 11.18 16.58
N GLY A 116 -16.14 9.89 16.54
CA GLY A 116 -17.03 8.80 16.93
C GLY A 116 -18.14 8.45 15.91
N THR A 117 -18.28 9.20 14.79
CA THR A 117 -19.23 8.86 13.73
C THR A 117 -18.73 7.67 12.90
N ALA A 118 -19.66 6.84 12.41
CA ALA A 118 -19.29 5.67 11.63
C ALA A 118 -18.59 6.05 10.31
N VAL A 119 -17.44 5.42 10.03
CA VAL A 119 -16.66 5.63 8.81
C VAL A 119 -16.83 4.43 7.87
N THR A 120 -17.25 4.71 6.64
CA THR A 120 -17.30 3.69 5.58
C THR A 120 -15.98 3.68 4.82
N ALA A 121 -15.36 2.50 4.67
CA ALA A 121 -14.14 2.34 3.87
C ALA A 121 -14.37 2.84 2.43
N PRO A 122 -13.42 3.59 1.84
CA PRO A 122 -13.50 3.98 0.44
C PRO A 122 -13.36 2.76 -0.47
N ALA A 123 -13.78 2.90 -1.73
CA ALA A 123 -13.48 1.90 -2.74
C ALA A 123 -11.95 1.71 -2.87
N ALA A 124 -11.52 0.46 -3.07
CA ALA A 124 -10.10 0.17 -3.26
C ALA A 124 -9.56 0.92 -4.49
N PRO A 125 -8.40 1.57 -4.38
CA PRO A 125 -7.72 2.16 -5.53
C PRO A 125 -7.21 1.05 -6.47
N THR A 126 -6.83 1.42 -7.69
CA THR A 126 -6.23 0.52 -8.68
C THR A 126 -4.83 0.98 -9.04
N LYS A 127 -3.92 0.04 -9.27
CA LYS A 127 -2.55 0.28 -9.72
C LYS A 127 -2.17 -0.80 -10.72
N THR A 128 -1.78 -0.40 -11.94
CA THR A 128 -1.44 -1.35 -13.00
C THR A 128 -0.35 -2.31 -12.56
N GLY A 129 -0.59 -3.60 -12.72
CA GLY A 129 0.34 -4.66 -12.36
C GLY A 129 0.39 -5.00 -10.86
N TYR A 130 -0.49 -4.46 -10.05
CA TYR A 130 -0.50 -4.68 -8.61
C TYR A 130 -1.90 -4.98 -8.09
N ASP A 131 -1.97 -5.76 -7.02
CA ASP A 131 -3.15 -6.00 -6.22
C ASP A 131 -3.12 -5.16 -4.95
N PHE A 132 -4.24 -4.53 -4.64
CA PHE A 132 -4.38 -3.72 -3.43
C PHE A 132 -4.45 -4.61 -2.19
N VAL A 133 -3.56 -4.39 -1.22
CA VAL A 133 -3.51 -5.15 0.04
C VAL A 133 -4.39 -4.49 1.12
N GLY A 134 -4.36 -3.16 1.20
CA GLY A 134 -5.10 -2.43 2.21
C GLY A 134 -4.52 -1.03 2.45
N TRP A 135 -5.17 -0.31 3.35
CA TRP A 135 -4.73 0.97 3.87
C TRP A 135 -3.96 0.77 5.17
N PHE A 136 -2.82 1.42 5.35
CA PHE A 136 -1.97 1.29 6.52
C PHE A 136 -1.63 2.66 7.11
N ALA A 137 -1.72 2.78 8.43
CA ALA A 137 -1.15 3.91 9.14
C ALA A 137 0.38 3.83 9.14
N ASP A 138 1.05 4.96 9.38
CA ASP A 138 2.51 5.00 9.46
C ASP A 138 3.02 4.03 10.54
N GLY A 139 4.01 3.22 10.17
CA GLY A 139 4.61 2.20 11.03
C GLY A 139 3.73 1.00 11.39
N ALA A 140 2.49 0.91 10.86
CA ALA A 140 1.61 -0.23 11.14
C ALA A 140 1.94 -1.45 10.27
N ASP A 141 1.90 -2.65 10.87
CA ASP A 141 2.07 -3.93 10.18
C ASP A 141 0.74 -4.49 9.65
N GLU A 142 -0.38 -4.09 10.25
CA GLU A 142 -1.72 -4.54 9.86
C GLU A 142 -2.50 -3.44 9.14
N ALA A 143 -3.40 -3.86 8.25
CA ALA A 143 -4.27 -2.94 7.52
C ALA A 143 -5.25 -2.25 8.48
N TYR A 144 -5.49 -0.97 8.22
CA TYR A 144 -6.43 -0.16 8.98
C TYR A 144 -7.87 -0.67 8.81
N VAL A 145 -8.55 -0.85 9.95
CA VAL A 145 -9.95 -1.28 10.00
C VAL A 145 -10.84 -0.07 10.22
N PHE A 146 -11.69 0.23 9.25
CA PHE A 146 -12.64 1.33 9.32
C PHE A 146 -13.82 0.97 10.24
N THR A 147 -13.99 1.73 11.31
CA THR A 147 -15.10 1.59 12.27
C THR A 147 -15.75 2.95 12.52
N THR A 148 -15.18 3.77 13.37
CA THR A 148 -15.63 5.13 13.66
C THR A 148 -14.46 6.11 13.50
N MET A 149 -14.77 7.40 13.30
CA MET A 149 -13.76 8.45 13.22
C MET A 149 -13.00 8.53 14.55
N PRO A 150 -11.69 8.22 14.54
CA PRO A 150 -10.88 8.26 15.76
C PRO A 150 -10.58 9.69 16.20
N ALA A 151 -10.22 9.86 17.46
CA ALA A 151 -9.55 11.07 17.87
C ALA A 151 -8.12 11.09 17.30
N ILE A 152 -7.73 12.21 16.73
CA ILE A 152 -6.43 12.40 16.10
C ILE A 152 -5.72 13.54 16.81
N ASP A 153 -4.68 13.18 17.57
CA ASP A 153 -3.88 14.12 18.35
C ASP A 153 -2.64 14.57 17.58
N ASN A 154 -2.86 15.41 16.58
CA ASN A 154 -1.80 16.08 15.85
C ASN A 154 -2.26 17.49 15.42
N GLU A 155 -1.30 18.35 15.04
CA GLU A 155 -1.56 19.75 14.66
C GLU A 155 -2.55 19.92 13.50
N THR A 156 -2.67 18.90 12.63
CA THR A 156 -3.51 18.94 11.42
C THR A 156 -4.86 18.25 11.60
N ALA A 157 -5.11 17.58 12.74
CA ALA A 157 -6.29 16.74 12.98
C ALA A 157 -6.55 15.72 11.85
N THR A 158 -5.44 15.19 11.25
CA THR A 158 -5.47 14.33 10.07
C THR A 158 -4.69 13.04 10.31
N LEU A 159 -5.34 11.90 10.04
CA LEU A 159 -4.71 10.59 9.94
C LEU A 159 -4.45 10.29 8.46
N THR A 160 -3.18 10.12 8.08
CA THR A 160 -2.83 9.67 6.73
C THR A 160 -2.70 8.16 6.69
N LEU A 161 -3.41 7.55 5.75
CA LEU A 161 -3.33 6.13 5.45
C LEU A 161 -2.69 5.94 4.07
N THR A 162 -1.66 5.08 4.00
CA THR A 162 -0.94 4.77 2.76
C THR A 162 -1.38 3.40 2.24
N ALA A 163 -1.63 3.31 0.94
CA ALA A 163 -1.92 2.05 0.26
C ALA A 163 -0.69 1.15 0.24
N ARG A 164 -0.88 -0.16 0.51
CA ARG A 164 0.14 -1.17 0.19
C ARG A 164 -0.31 -2.06 -0.95
N TRP A 165 0.67 -2.49 -1.73
CA TRP A 165 0.48 -3.20 -2.98
C TRP A 165 1.31 -4.46 -3.04
N THR A 166 0.76 -5.51 -3.64
CA THR A 166 1.51 -6.71 -4.02
C THR A 166 1.59 -6.79 -5.55
N ALA A 167 2.78 -7.01 -6.10
CA ALA A 167 2.94 -7.21 -7.53
C ALA A 167 2.17 -8.45 -7.98
N LYS A 168 1.44 -8.35 -9.11
CA LYS A 168 0.71 -9.46 -9.68
C LYS A 168 1.66 -10.55 -10.15
N SER A 169 1.34 -11.78 -9.79
CA SER A 169 2.03 -12.97 -10.25
C SER A 169 1.17 -13.70 -11.30
N TYR A 170 1.82 -14.21 -12.34
CA TYR A 170 1.20 -14.94 -13.44
C TYR A 170 1.71 -16.37 -13.45
N ASP A 171 0.83 -17.34 -13.21
CA ASP A 171 1.16 -18.77 -13.12
C ASP A 171 0.69 -19.50 -14.39
N PRO A 172 1.56 -20.28 -15.06
CA PRO A 172 1.19 -21.14 -16.18
C PRO A 172 0.03 -22.10 -15.90
N LYS A 173 -0.19 -22.51 -14.65
CA LYS A 173 -1.33 -23.35 -14.24
C LYS A 173 -2.67 -22.66 -14.47
N ASP A 174 -2.69 -21.33 -14.42
CA ASP A 174 -3.87 -20.51 -14.67
C ASP A 174 -3.98 -20.11 -16.16
N GLY A 175 -3.09 -20.64 -17.00
CA GLY A 175 -2.96 -20.28 -18.42
C GLY A 175 -2.30 -18.92 -18.64
N LEU A 176 -1.70 -18.34 -17.59
CA LEU A 176 -1.05 -17.04 -17.61
C LEU A 176 0.46 -17.21 -17.47
N GLY A 177 1.23 -16.35 -18.14
CA GLY A 177 2.69 -16.37 -18.08
C GLY A 177 3.31 -15.73 -19.31
N VAL A 178 4.64 -15.58 -19.28
CA VAL A 178 5.41 -15.18 -20.46
C VAL A 178 5.52 -16.37 -21.38
N LYS A 179 5.12 -16.20 -22.64
CA LYS A 179 5.17 -17.24 -23.67
C LYS A 179 6.52 -17.23 -24.37
N PHE A 180 7.12 -18.40 -24.49
CA PHE A 180 8.32 -18.66 -25.26
C PHE A 180 7.98 -19.61 -26.42
N ASN A 181 8.08 -19.11 -27.67
CA ASN A 181 7.81 -19.85 -28.88
C ASN A 181 9.14 -20.31 -29.51
N ALA A 182 9.28 -21.58 -29.74
CA ALA A 182 10.50 -22.19 -30.32
C ALA A 182 10.76 -21.79 -31.79
N ASN A 183 9.86 -21.03 -32.43
CA ASN A 183 10.06 -20.40 -33.75
C ASN A 183 10.58 -21.38 -34.82
N GLY A 184 9.89 -22.49 -35.00
CA GLY A 184 10.24 -23.57 -35.94
C GLY A 184 11.14 -24.65 -35.36
N GLY A 185 11.51 -24.56 -34.07
CA GLY A 185 12.12 -25.64 -33.27
C GLY A 185 11.11 -26.28 -32.32
N ALA A 186 11.61 -27.10 -31.39
CA ALA A 186 10.85 -27.71 -30.31
C ALA A 186 11.71 -27.83 -29.03
N PHE A 187 11.06 -27.79 -27.87
CA PHE A 187 11.66 -28.13 -26.60
C PHE A 187 11.86 -29.62 -26.42
N ALA A 188 12.61 -30.06 -25.42
CA ALA A 188 12.93 -31.47 -25.17
C ALA A 188 11.70 -32.39 -25.00
N ASP A 189 10.57 -31.81 -24.53
CA ASP A 189 9.28 -32.52 -24.40
C ASP A 189 8.46 -32.58 -25.71
N GLY A 190 8.97 -31.98 -26.78
CA GLY A 190 8.31 -31.91 -28.09
C GLY A 190 7.37 -30.74 -28.28
N GLU A 191 7.14 -29.92 -27.22
CA GLU A 191 6.30 -28.74 -27.30
C GLU A 191 6.99 -27.62 -28.12
N THR A 192 6.20 -26.83 -28.83
CA THR A 192 6.71 -25.67 -29.61
C THR A 192 6.57 -24.34 -28.87
N GLU A 193 5.85 -24.33 -27.79
CA GLU A 193 5.64 -23.15 -26.92
C GLU A 193 5.72 -23.57 -25.47
N LYS A 194 6.21 -22.67 -24.62
CA LYS A 194 6.16 -22.78 -23.15
C LYS A 194 5.67 -21.50 -22.53
N LEU A 195 4.85 -21.63 -21.48
CA LEU A 195 4.53 -20.55 -20.56
C LEU A 195 5.47 -20.62 -19.36
N VAL A 196 6.04 -19.49 -18.98
CA VAL A 196 6.90 -19.34 -17.80
C VAL A 196 6.25 -18.37 -16.84
N ALA A 197 6.22 -18.73 -15.56
CA ALA A 197 5.71 -17.85 -14.51
C ALA A 197 6.49 -16.53 -14.49
N ALA A 198 5.78 -15.46 -14.17
CA ALA A 198 6.36 -14.14 -14.10
C ALA A 198 5.65 -13.27 -13.05
N THR A 199 6.38 -12.31 -12.48
CA THR A 199 5.84 -11.32 -11.56
C THR A 199 6.00 -9.94 -12.19
N PHE A 200 4.98 -9.12 -12.05
CA PHE A 200 5.03 -7.75 -12.56
C PHE A 200 6.18 -6.97 -11.93
N ASN A 201 6.89 -6.20 -12.73
CA ASN A 201 8.08 -5.43 -12.37
C ASN A 201 9.30 -6.24 -11.92
N GLU A 202 9.31 -7.56 -12.19
CA GLU A 202 10.48 -8.42 -11.97
C GLU A 202 11.11 -8.86 -13.31
N ALA A 203 12.36 -9.35 -13.24
CA ALA A 203 13.08 -9.85 -14.39
C ALA A 203 12.38 -11.09 -14.98
N ILE A 204 12.21 -11.11 -16.30
CA ILE A 204 11.68 -12.28 -17.02
C ILE A 204 12.77 -13.34 -17.10
N THR A 205 12.41 -14.59 -16.75
CA THR A 205 13.31 -15.74 -16.86
C THR A 205 12.95 -16.58 -18.08
N ALA A 206 13.96 -17.13 -18.76
CA ALA A 206 13.75 -18.08 -19.84
C ALA A 206 13.24 -19.44 -19.30
N PRO A 207 12.57 -20.26 -20.14
CA PRO A 207 12.24 -21.63 -19.75
C PRO A 207 13.48 -22.46 -19.49
N GLU A 208 13.35 -23.50 -18.69
CA GLU A 208 14.42 -24.47 -18.48
C GLU A 208 14.65 -25.28 -19.77
N GLY A 209 15.90 -25.32 -20.23
CA GLY A 209 16.34 -25.98 -21.44
C GLY A 209 16.05 -25.22 -22.74
N ASP A 210 17.06 -25.14 -23.60
CA ASP A 210 16.97 -24.49 -24.89
C ASP A 210 16.15 -25.33 -25.88
N PRO A 211 15.38 -24.72 -26.79
CA PRO A 211 14.75 -25.43 -27.87
C PRO A 211 15.77 -25.94 -28.89
N VAL A 212 15.42 -26.95 -29.66
CA VAL A 212 16.26 -27.54 -30.69
C VAL A 212 15.58 -27.38 -32.05
N ARG A 213 16.38 -27.06 -33.09
CA ARG A 213 15.93 -27.00 -34.47
C ARG A 213 17.00 -27.61 -35.37
N SER A 214 16.62 -28.66 -36.15
CA SER A 214 17.56 -29.34 -37.03
C SER A 214 18.23 -28.38 -38.00
N GLY A 215 19.56 -28.38 -38.06
CA GLY A 215 20.38 -27.54 -38.93
C GLY A 215 20.51 -26.09 -38.50
N TYR A 216 20.19 -25.80 -37.24
CA TYR A 216 20.29 -24.45 -36.69
C TYR A 216 20.86 -24.47 -35.27
N ASP A 217 21.70 -23.46 -34.95
CA ASP A 217 22.17 -23.16 -33.61
C ASP A 217 21.19 -22.18 -32.93
N PHE A 218 20.82 -22.49 -31.69
CA PHE A 218 20.04 -21.58 -30.87
C PHE A 218 20.94 -20.42 -30.35
N LEU A 219 20.51 -19.19 -30.56
CA LEU A 219 21.26 -17.99 -30.13
C LEU A 219 20.67 -17.32 -28.89
N GLY A 220 19.38 -17.52 -28.60
CA GLY A 220 18.66 -16.84 -27.53
C GLY A 220 17.26 -16.46 -27.96
N TRP A 221 16.70 -15.45 -27.30
CA TRP A 221 15.31 -15.04 -27.42
C TRP A 221 15.14 -13.61 -27.95
N SER A 222 14.04 -13.32 -28.62
CA SER A 222 13.64 -11.97 -29.04
C SER A 222 12.13 -11.82 -29.07
N LYS A 223 11.60 -10.60 -28.83
CA LYS A 223 10.18 -10.27 -29.04
C LYS A 223 9.80 -10.21 -30.55
N ASN A 224 10.79 -10.18 -31.43
CA ASN A 224 10.57 -10.19 -32.88
C ASN A 224 10.87 -11.58 -33.44
N SER A 225 9.85 -12.25 -34.02
CA SER A 225 10.00 -13.58 -34.61
C SER A 225 10.98 -13.66 -35.79
N GLY A 226 11.26 -12.53 -36.46
CA GLY A 226 12.25 -12.43 -37.56
C GLY A 226 13.64 -11.96 -37.13
N ALA A 227 13.92 -11.89 -35.81
CA ALA A 227 15.21 -11.42 -35.33
C ALA A 227 16.34 -12.41 -35.70
N THR A 228 17.51 -11.87 -36.04
CA THR A 228 18.75 -12.61 -36.29
C THR A 228 19.76 -12.48 -35.14
N ILE A 229 19.46 -11.62 -34.17
CA ILE A 229 20.27 -11.37 -32.98
C ILE A 229 19.31 -11.42 -31.77
N PRO A 230 19.67 -12.17 -30.72
CA PRO A 230 18.87 -12.21 -29.50
C PRO A 230 18.85 -10.87 -28.77
N ALA A 231 17.86 -10.66 -27.93
CA ALA A 231 17.70 -9.50 -27.06
C ALA A 231 17.63 -9.94 -25.60
N GLU A 232 17.92 -9.01 -24.71
CA GLU A 232 17.67 -9.21 -23.27
C GLU A 232 16.17 -9.40 -23.03
N LEU A 233 15.83 -10.31 -22.12
CA LEU A 233 14.42 -10.57 -21.76
C LEU A 233 13.80 -9.36 -21.02
N GLY A 234 14.60 -8.68 -20.23
CA GLY A 234 14.20 -7.49 -19.49
C GLY A 234 13.24 -7.79 -18.33
N THR A 235 12.50 -6.76 -17.96
CA THR A 235 11.54 -6.78 -16.85
C THR A 235 10.11 -6.84 -17.42
N LEU A 236 9.21 -7.52 -16.72
CA LEU A 236 7.80 -7.55 -17.08
C LEU A 236 7.12 -6.23 -16.69
N THR A 237 6.83 -5.39 -17.68
CA THR A 237 6.26 -4.03 -17.47
C THR A 237 4.81 -3.89 -17.92
N GLN A 238 4.19 -4.99 -18.38
CA GLN A 238 2.78 -5.02 -18.79
C GLN A 238 2.04 -6.15 -18.09
N GLU A 239 0.74 -5.96 -17.86
CA GLU A 239 -0.10 -7.03 -17.34
C GLU A 239 -0.28 -8.14 -18.38
N ILE A 240 -0.33 -9.38 -17.90
CA ILE A 240 -0.67 -10.55 -18.68
C ILE A 240 -2.14 -10.89 -18.41
N THR A 241 -2.91 -11.04 -19.49
CA THR A 241 -4.31 -11.47 -19.45
C THR A 241 -4.52 -12.57 -20.46
N ALA A 242 -5.71 -13.19 -20.49
CA ALA A 242 -6.05 -14.19 -21.51
C ALA A 242 -5.91 -13.64 -22.94
N ASP A 243 -6.15 -12.33 -23.13
CA ASP A 243 -6.13 -11.67 -24.43
C ASP A 243 -4.83 -10.91 -24.74
N SER A 244 -3.95 -10.75 -23.74
CA SER A 244 -2.70 -10.00 -23.87
C SER A 244 -1.57 -10.70 -23.14
N THR A 245 -0.63 -11.26 -23.90
CA THR A 245 0.54 -11.94 -23.34
C THR A 245 1.84 -11.39 -23.93
N VAL A 246 2.93 -11.51 -23.16
CA VAL A 246 4.29 -11.26 -23.63
C VAL A 246 4.81 -12.50 -24.32
N VAL A 247 5.28 -12.38 -25.57
CA VAL A 247 5.82 -13.50 -26.32
C VAL A 247 7.27 -13.24 -26.70
N PHE A 248 8.12 -14.21 -26.47
CA PHE A 248 9.47 -14.29 -26.99
C PHE A 248 9.59 -15.43 -27.98
N TYR A 249 10.35 -15.21 -29.05
CA TYR A 249 10.63 -16.16 -30.10
C TYR A 249 12.10 -16.57 -30.07
N ALA A 250 12.38 -17.85 -30.28
CA ALA A 250 13.73 -18.36 -30.44
C ALA A 250 14.40 -17.70 -31.65
N VAL A 251 15.63 -17.28 -31.46
CA VAL A 251 16.50 -16.75 -32.53
C VAL A 251 17.47 -17.84 -32.95
N TRP A 252 17.51 -18.07 -34.25
CA TRP A 252 18.26 -19.17 -34.83
C TRP A 252 19.33 -18.67 -35.79
N LYS A 253 20.49 -19.35 -35.78
CA LYS A 253 21.54 -19.23 -36.80
C LYS A 253 21.61 -20.52 -37.57
N VAL A 254 21.58 -20.44 -38.90
CA VAL A 254 21.76 -21.61 -39.74
C VAL A 254 23.14 -22.23 -39.53
N GLU A 255 23.21 -23.55 -39.36
CA GLU A 255 24.50 -24.25 -39.25
C GLU A 255 25.28 -24.20 -40.55
N THR A 256 26.57 -23.91 -40.42
CA THR A 256 27.55 -23.91 -41.51
C THR A 256 28.63 -24.93 -41.21
N TYR A 257 28.95 -25.76 -42.18
CA TYR A 257 30.00 -26.77 -42.05
C TYR A 257 31.22 -26.34 -42.87
N PRO A 258 32.37 -25.99 -42.26
CA PRO A 258 33.59 -25.68 -43.00
C PRO A 258 34.07 -26.94 -43.76
N ALA A 259 34.98 -26.76 -44.75
CA ALA A 259 35.38 -27.84 -45.64
C ALA A 259 35.93 -29.09 -44.91
N GLU A 260 36.59 -28.93 -43.79
CA GLU A 260 37.10 -30.04 -42.97
C GLU A 260 36.02 -30.90 -42.34
N ASN A 261 34.80 -30.39 -42.16
CA ASN A 261 33.64 -31.06 -41.63
C ASN A 261 32.43 -31.00 -42.59
N GLY A 262 32.67 -30.60 -43.83
CA GLY A 262 31.65 -30.40 -44.85
C GLY A 262 31.32 -31.66 -45.61
N ILE A 263 30.94 -31.48 -46.87
CA ILE A 263 30.57 -32.58 -47.76
C ILE A 263 31.82 -33.14 -48.47
N THR A 264 31.99 -34.43 -48.37
CA THR A 264 33.11 -35.14 -48.99
C THR A 264 32.75 -35.75 -50.33
N PHE A 265 33.50 -35.45 -51.38
CA PHE A 265 33.43 -36.02 -52.71
C PHE A 265 34.61 -36.98 -52.94
N ILE A 266 34.32 -38.24 -53.31
CA ILE A 266 35.32 -39.28 -53.53
C ILE A 266 35.36 -39.59 -55.01
N ALA A 267 36.59 -39.55 -55.61
CA ALA A 267 36.77 -39.79 -57.05
C ALA A 267 36.69 -41.26 -57.46
N ASP A 268 36.55 -42.21 -56.54
CA ASP A 268 36.36 -43.68 -56.75
C ASP A 268 37.29 -44.26 -57.79
N GLY A 269 38.58 -44.18 -57.56
CA GLY A 269 39.65 -44.65 -58.43
C GLY A 269 40.02 -43.69 -59.58
N GLY A 270 39.45 -42.49 -59.63
CA GLY A 270 39.89 -41.36 -60.42
C GLY A 270 40.62 -40.34 -59.58
N ALA A 271 40.88 -39.14 -60.14
CA ALA A 271 41.48 -38.00 -59.47
C ALA A 271 40.85 -36.70 -59.97
N PHE A 272 40.74 -35.73 -59.09
CA PHE A 272 40.43 -34.34 -59.42
C PHE A 272 41.61 -33.69 -60.17
N ALA A 273 41.39 -32.52 -60.72
CA ALA A 273 42.41 -31.80 -61.53
C ALA A 273 43.76 -31.52 -60.80
N ASP A 274 43.74 -31.44 -59.49
CA ASP A 274 44.92 -31.28 -58.64
C ASP A 274 45.59 -32.58 -58.20
N GLY A 275 45.07 -33.74 -58.68
CA GLY A 275 45.57 -35.09 -58.38
C GLY A 275 45.02 -35.70 -57.11
N GLU A 276 44.23 -34.98 -56.33
CA GLU A 276 43.60 -35.53 -55.15
C GLU A 276 42.48 -36.51 -55.48
N THR A 277 42.27 -37.52 -54.64
CA THR A 277 41.20 -38.52 -54.79
C THR A 277 39.97 -38.23 -53.96
N VAL A 278 40.09 -37.29 -53.06
CA VAL A 278 39.02 -36.84 -52.14
C VAL A 278 39.00 -35.31 -52.05
N LYS A 279 37.83 -34.69 -52.12
CA LYS A 279 37.64 -33.27 -51.86
C LYS A 279 36.53 -33.05 -50.88
N SER A 280 36.75 -32.15 -49.93
CA SER A 280 35.70 -31.69 -49.04
C SER A 280 35.36 -30.23 -49.38
N VAL A 281 34.09 -29.92 -49.39
CA VAL A 281 33.59 -28.55 -49.61
C VAL A 281 32.77 -28.08 -48.43
N ALA A 282 32.82 -26.80 -48.13
CA ALA A 282 31.96 -26.22 -47.11
C ALA A 282 30.50 -26.30 -47.55
N ALA A 283 29.62 -26.41 -46.59
CA ALA A 283 28.17 -26.48 -46.82
C ALA A 283 27.41 -25.65 -45.80
N THR A 284 26.26 -25.13 -46.20
CA THR A 284 25.30 -24.49 -45.31
C THR A 284 24.02 -25.35 -45.34
N TYR A 285 23.46 -25.61 -44.16
CA TYR A 285 22.23 -26.38 -44.05
C TYR A 285 21.10 -25.75 -44.88
N GLY A 286 20.40 -26.58 -45.67
CA GLY A 286 19.29 -26.14 -46.53
C GLY A 286 19.71 -25.46 -47.86
N GLU A 287 21.00 -25.23 -48.11
CA GLU A 287 21.49 -24.66 -49.35
C GLU A 287 21.95 -25.73 -50.35
N ALA A 288 21.99 -25.37 -51.60
CA ALA A 288 22.48 -26.29 -52.66
C ALA A 288 23.99 -26.50 -52.48
N ILE A 289 24.44 -27.75 -52.55
CA ILE A 289 25.82 -28.15 -52.47
C ILE A 289 26.54 -27.83 -53.78
N ALA A 290 27.59 -27.03 -53.74
CA ALA A 290 28.49 -26.75 -54.89
C ALA A 290 29.45 -27.95 -55.04
N ALA A 291 29.18 -28.83 -56.01
CA ALA A 291 30.10 -29.92 -56.33
C ALA A 291 31.41 -29.40 -56.95
N PRO A 292 32.58 -29.99 -56.63
CA PRO A 292 33.81 -29.68 -57.31
C PRO A 292 33.72 -30.08 -58.80
N ALA A 293 34.67 -29.59 -59.59
CA ALA A 293 34.81 -30.04 -61.00
C ALA A 293 34.92 -31.56 -61.06
N ALA A 294 34.33 -32.18 -62.10
CA ALA A 294 34.31 -33.61 -62.29
C ALA A 294 35.72 -34.23 -62.26
N PRO A 295 35.94 -35.35 -61.54
CA PRO A 295 37.19 -36.04 -61.56
C PRO A 295 37.40 -36.77 -62.87
N THR A 296 38.63 -37.11 -63.22
CA THR A 296 39.00 -37.92 -64.37
C THR A 296 39.51 -39.30 -63.94
N ARG A 297 39.19 -40.30 -64.72
CA ARG A 297 39.71 -41.71 -64.57
C ARG A 297 40.07 -42.24 -65.93
N THR A 298 41.32 -42.72 -66.10
CA THR A 298 41.74 -43.31 -67.38
C THR A 298 40.91 -44.48 -67.83
N GLY A 299 40.35 -44.40 -69.07
CA GLY A 299 39.51 -45.43 -69.64
C GLY A 299 38.02 -45.40 -69.18
N TYR A 300 37.61 -44.38 -68.47
CA TYR A 300 36.23 -44.22 -68.00
C TYR A 300 35.69 -42.79 -68.30
N THR A 301 34.38 -42.72 -68.52
CA THR A 301 33.67 -41.45 -68.66
C THR A 301 32.89 -41.19 -67.38
N PHE A 302 33.01 -40.01 -66.80
CA PHE A 302 32.30 -39.55 -65.61
C PHE A 302 30.91 -39.12 -65.94
#